data_e3f4e5f7bd83865142b05d384253d379
#
_entry.id   e3f4e5f7bd83865142b05d384253d379
#
_cell.length_a   1.000
_cell.length_b   1.000
_cell.length_c   1.000
_cell.angle_alpha   90.00
_cell.angle_beta   90.00
_cell.angle_gamma   90.00
#
_symmetry.space_group_name_H-M   'P 1'
#
loop_
_entity.id
_entity.type
_entity.pdbx_description
1 polymer ?
#
loop_
_entity_poly.entity_id
_entity_poly.type
_entity_poly.pdbx_seq_one_letter_code
_entity_poly.pdbx_strand_id
1 'polypeptide(L)'
;MSQSADPTYLSVERAMEFIGDTNGVLTLLKTLQQTLSSDLPLIVDLLNKDDVLGANRVLHQLKGFTPVFCVDSLVERVVAVEQLSKHGEPAEVRNAYDQLAPQLEQLRSEVAQHLTKHG
;
A
#
# COMPACT_ATOMS: atom_id res chain seq x y z
N MET A 1 -22.30 -11.70 8.81
CA MET A 1 -21.87 -11.90 8.73
C MET A 1 -20.99 -11.81 8.52
N SER A 2 -20.83 -11.97 8.37
CA SER A 2 -20.17 -12.07 8.22
C SER A 2 -19.24 -11.97 7.88
N GLN A 3 -19.18 -12.05 7.76
CA GLN A 3 -18.42 -12.14 7.42
C GLN A 3 -17.24 -11.85 7.31
N SER A 4 -16.89 -12.65 8.09
CA SER A 4 -15.59 -12.21 7.75
C SER A 4 -15.33 -12.34 6.27
N ALA A 5 -15.34 -11.27 5.64
CA ALA A 5 -15.07 -11.23 4.22
C ALA A 5 -13.59 -11.51 3.94
N ASP A 6 -13.30 -12.06 2.79
CA ASP A 6 -11.94 -12.13 2.28
C ASP A 6 -11.37 -10.72 2.15
N PRO A 7 -10.05 -10.54 2.34
CA PRO A 7 -9.43 -9.24 2.11
C PRO A 7 -9.72 -8.72 0.70
N THR A 8 -9.94 -7.42 0.60
CA THR A 8 -10.24 -6.76 -0.68
C THR A 8 -8.96 -6.51 -1.49
N TYR A 9 -7.90 -6.10 -0.82
CA TYR A 9 -6.66 -5.68 -1.48
C TYR A 9 -5.48 -6.58 -1.18
N LEU A 10 -5.42 -7.16 0.02
CA LEU A 10 -4.35 -8.07 0.40
C LEU A 10 -4.56 -9.43 -0.26
N SER A 11 -3.54 -9.97 -0.90
CA SER A 11 -3.56 -11.32 -1.45
C SER A 11 -2.46 -12.14 -0.79
N VAL A 12 -2.83 -12.89 0.24
CA VAL A 12 -1.91 -13.80 0.92
C VAL A 12 -1.44 -14.91 -0.02
N GLU A 13 -2.34 -15.35 -0.90
CA GLU A 13 -2.02 -16.35 -1.91
C GLU A 13 -0.89 -15.88 -2.82
N ARG A 14 -0.96 -14.63 -3.31
CA ARG A 14 0.07 -14.06 -4.16
C ARG A 14 1.40 -13.94 -3.40
N ALA A 15 1.35 -13.48 -2.16
CA ALA A 15 2.54 -13.39 -1.32
C ALA A 15 3.19 -14.77 -1.14
N MET A 16 2.37 -15.80 -0.95
CA MET A 16 2.83 -17.17 -0.80
C MET A 16 3.52 -17.68 -2.07
N GLU A 17 3.00 -17.31 -3.24
CA GLU A 17 3.62 -17.67 -4.52
C GLU A 17 5.02 -17.07 -4.66
N PHE A 18 5.21 -15.84 -4.20
CA PHE A 18 6.50 -15.16 -4.29
C PHE A 18 7.49 -15.65 -3.23
N ILE A 19 7.01 -15.89 -2.02
CA ILE A 19 7.88 -16.10 -0.86
C ILE A 19 8.09 -17.57 -0.56
N GLY A 20 7.05 -18.38 -0.75
CA GLY A 20 7.16 -19.84 -0.70
C GLY A 20 6.92 -20.49 0.65
N ASP A 21 6.85 -19.73 1.75
CA ASP A 21 6.55 -20.32 3.05
C ASP A 21 5.77 -19.37 3.95
N THR A 22 4.97 -19.95 4.83
CA THR A 22 4.06 -19.22 5.71
C THR A 22 4.79 -18.27 6.66
N ASN A 23 5.89 -18.72 7.25
CA ASN A 23 6.62 -17.89 8.20
C ASN A 23 7.25 -16.68 7.51
N GLY A 24 7.76 -16.89 6.30
CA GLY A 24 8.29 -15.79 5.50
C GLY A 24 7.22 -14.77 5.15
N VAL A 25 6.03 -15.24 4.77
CA VAL A 25 4.90 -14.34 4.48
C VAL A 25 4.55 -13.51 5.72
N LEU A 26 4.41 -14.14 6.89
CA LEU A 26 4.06 -13.43 8.11
C LEU A 26 5.13 -12.40 8.48
N THR A 27 6.41 -12.74 8.33
CA THR A 27 7.50 -11.83 8.62
C THR A 27 7.45 -10.60 7.72
N LEU A 28 7.24 -10.81 6.43
CA LEU A 28 7.17 -9.70 5.48
C LEU A 28 5.90 -8.88 5.65
N LEU A 29 4.79 -9.51 6.06
CA LEU A 29 3.57 -8.74 6.36
C LEU A 29 3.75 -7.83 7.56
N LYS A 30 4.53 -8.23 8.57
CA LYS A 30 4.85 -7.35 9.69
C LYS A 30 5.65 -6.14 9.21
N THR A 31 6.61 -6.37 8.33
CA THR A 31 7.38 -5.28 7.72
C THR A 31 6.48 -4.37 6.89
N LEU A 32 5.58 -4.96 6.10
CA LEU A 32 4.64 -4.19 5.30
C LEU A 32 3.75 -3.32 6.18
N GLN A 33 3.25 -3.86 7.28
CA GLN A 33 2.42 -3.09 8.20
C GLN A 33 3.17 -1.90 8.78
N GLN A 34 4.41 -2.10 9.19
CA GLN A 34 5.25 -1.02 9.72
C GLN A 34 5.50 0.03 8.64
N THR A 35 5.80 -0.41 7.42
CA THR A 35 6.04 0.49 6.30
C THR A 35 4.81 1.32 5.98
N LEU A 36 3.63 0.69 5.88
CA LEU A 36 2.40 1.43 5.60
C LEU A 36 2.07 2.41 6.72
N SER A 37 2.25 1.99 7.98
CA SER A 37 1.98 2.87 9.12
C SER A 37 2.86 4.11 9.12
N SER A 38 4.08 4.00 8.60
CA SER A 38 5.03 5.10 8.51
C SER A 38 4.84 5.93 7.24
N ASP A 39 4.68 5.24 6.10
CA ASP A 39 4.70 5.89 4.79
C ASP A 39 3.41 6.64 4.46
N LEU A 40 2.24 6.12 4.87
CA LEU A 40 0.98 6.76 4.51
C LEU A 40 0.86 8.16 5.11
N PRO A 41 1.13 8.38 6.41
CA PRO A 41 1.15 9.74 6.94
C PRO A 41 2.25 10.61 6.33
N LEU A 42 3.39 10.01 6.00
CA LEU A 42 4.50 10.75 5.41
C LEU A 42 4.13 11.31 4.04
N ILE A 43 3.45 10.53 3.20
CA ILE A 43 3.01 11.01 1.89
C ILE A 43 2.08 12.22 2.05
N VAL A 44 1.12 12.14 2.99
CA VAL A 44 0.19 13.24 3.24
C VAL A 44 0.98 14.50 3.66
N ASP A 45 1.93 14.35 4.57
CA ASP A 45 2.73 15.46 5.05
C ASP A 45 3.54 16.10 3.93
N LEU A 46 4.19 15.28 3.11
CA LEU A 46 4.97 15.78 1.96
C LEU A 46 4.10 16.50 0.95
N LEU A 47 2.92 15.95 0.64
CA LEU A 47 2.02 16.60 -0.30
C LEU A 47 1.44 17.90 0.25
N ASN A 48 1.21 17.98 1.56
CA ASN A 48 0.76 19.20 2.20
C ASN A 48 1.82 20.30 2.15
N LYS A 49 3.08 19.94 1.98
CA LYS A 49 4.19 20.88 1.82
C LYS A 49 4.54 21.11 0.35
N ASP A 50 3.74 20.58 -0.55
CA ASP A 50 3.98 20.61 -2.00
C ASP A 50 5.30 19.95 -2.41
N ASP A 51 5.80 19.02 -1.57
CA ASP A 51 7.02 18.25 -1.86
C ASP A 51 6.65 17.02 -2.68
N VAL A 52 6.36 17.23 -3.95
CA VAL A 52 5.93 16.17 -4.86
C VAL A 52 7.05 15.16 -5.11
N LEU A 53 8.30 15.64 -5.21
CA LEU A 53 9.43 14.73 -5.41
C LEU A 53 9.64 13.80 -4.21
N GLY A 54 9.49 14.34 -3.00
CA GLY A 54 9.55 13.51 -1.81
C GLY A 54 8.44 12.49 -1.78
N ALA A 55 7.22 12.92 -2.11
CA ALA A 55 6.07 12.00 -2.19
C ALA A 55 6.31 10.92 -3.26
N ASN A 56 6.89 11.28 -4.41
CA ASN A 56 7.21 10.31 -5.45
C ASN A 56 8.14 9.21 -4.94
N ARG A 57 9.15 9.57 -4.15
CA ARG A 57 10.08 8.59 -3.61
C ARG A 57 9.37 7.55 -2.75
N VAL A 58 8.44 7.98 -1.91
CA VAL A 58 7.67 7.08 -1.05
C VAL A 58 6.73 6.22 -1.89
N LEU A 59 6.03 6.84 -2.85
CA LEU A 59 5.14 6.12 -3.76
C LEU A 59 5.90 5.10 -4.60
N HIS A 60 7.13 5.41 -5.00
CA HIS A 60 7.97 4.49 -5.76
C HIS A 60 8.27 3.23 -4.94
N GLN A 61 8.51 3.38 -3.64
CA GLN A 61 8.69 2.22 -2.76
C GLN A 61 7.42 1.39 -2.67
N LEU A 62 6.26 2.04 -2.51
CA LEU A 62 4.98 1.33 -2.50
C LEU A 62 4.76 0.55 -3.78
N LYS A 63 5.07 1.16 -4.92
CA LYS A 63 4.97 0.51 -6.22
C LYS A 63 5.85 -0.75 -6.28
N GLY A 64 6.99 -0.71 -5.60
CA GLY A 64 7.94 -1.82 -5.62
C GLY A 64 7.46 -3.06 -4.88
N PHE A 65 6.74 -2.90 -3.76
CA PHE A 65 6.36 -4.08 -2.98
C PHE A 65 4.88 -4.47 -3.10
N THR A 66 3.99 -3.56 -3.52
CA THR A 66 2.57 -3.92 -3.63
C THR A 66 2.30 -5.09 -4.57
N PRO A 67 3.05 -5.31 -5.68
CA PRO A 67 2.79 -6.48 -6.53
C PRO A 67 2.97 -7.83 -5.83
N VAL A 68 3.77 -7.88 -4.77
CA VAL A 68 3.98 -9.11 -4.02
C VAL A 68 2.77 -9.45 -3.14
N PHE A 69 2.10 -8.42 -2.61
CA PHE A 69 1.09 -8.60 -1.57
C PHE A 69 -0.32 -8.27 -1.98
N CYS A 70 -0.52 -7.59 -3.10
CA CYS A 70 -1.79 -6.94 -3.39
C CYS A 70 -2.39 -7.39 -4.72
N VAL A 71 -3.72 -7.29 -4.80
CA VAL A 71 -4.44 -7.56 -6.05
C VAL A 71 -4.06 -6.51 -7.10
N ASP A 72 -4.18 -6.88 -8.38
CA ASP A 72 -3.76 -6.05 -9.50
C ASP A 72 -4.45 -4.68 -9.52
N SER A 73 -5.73 -4.62 -9.15
CA SER A 73 -6.46 -3.34 -9.18
C SER A 73 -5.81 -2.29 -8.27
N LEU A 74 -5.32 -2.70 -7.11
CA LEU A 74 -4.62 -1.78 -6.22
C LEU A 74 -3.24 -1.44 -6.76
N VAL A 75 -2.50 -2.44 -7.26
CA VAL A 75 -1.18 -2.22 -7.84
C VAL A 75 -1.27 -1.18 -8.96
N GLU A 76 -2.25 -1.30 -9.84
CA GLU A 76 -2.43 -0.38 -10.96
C GLU A 76 -2.68 1.05 -10.48
N ARG A 77 -3.45 1.21 -9.41
CA ARG A 77 -3.73 2.53 -8.86
C ARG A 77 -2.51 3.16 -8.21
N VAL A 78 -1.71 2.36 -7.50
CA VAL A 78 -0.45 2.85 -6.94
C VAL A 78 0.49 3.29 -8.06
N VAL A 79 0.60 2.48 -9.11
CA VAL A 79 1.43 2.83 -10.26
C VAL A 79 0.96 4.13 -10.90
N ALA A 80 -0.36 4.31 -11.06
CA ALA A 80 -0.90 5.52 -11.69
C ALA A 80 -0.56 6.78 -10.88
N VAL A 81 -0.72 6.72 -9.56
CA VAL A 81 -0.40 7.88 -8.72
C VAL A 81 1.10 8.14 -8.70
N GLU A 82 1.91 7.09 -8.65
CA GLU A 82 3.36 7.25 -8.69
C GLU A 82 3.82 7.89 -10.01
N GLN A 83 3.25 7.46 -11.14
CA GLN A 83 3.55 8.06 -12.44
C GLN A 83 3.14 9.53 -12.49
N LEU A 84 1.95 9.85 -12.00
CA LEU A 84 1.48 11.23 -11.95
C LEU A 84 2.43 12.09 -11.11
N SER A 85 2.95 11.56 -10.00
CA SER A 85 3.83 12.32 -9.11
C SER A 85 5.17 12.67 -9.75
N LYS A 86 5.52 12.06 -10.89
CA LYS A 86 6.75 12.41 -11.61
C LYS A 86 6.62 13.72 -12.38
N HIS A 87 5.40 14.07 -12.80
CA HIS A 87 5.17 15.18 -13.72
C HIS A 87 4.03 16.10 -13.28
N GLY A 88 3.18 15.66 -12.35
CA GLY A 88 1.96 16.40 -12.02
C GLY A 88 2.21 17.60 -11.14
N GLU A 89 1.26 18.52 -11.19
CA GLU A 89 1.23 19.65 -10.28
C GLU A 89 0.88 19.15 -8.87
N PRO A 90 1.34 19.84 -7.81
CA PRO A 90 1.06 19.41 -6.45
C PRO A 90 -0.43 19.18 -6.16
N ALA A 91 -1.31 20.04 -6.65
CA ALA A 91 -2.75 19.89 -6.43
C ALA A 91 -3.31 18.63 -7.10
N GLU A 92 -2.81 18.31 -8.31
CA GLU A 92 -3.23 17.09 -9.01
C GLU A 92 -2.80 15.83 -8.26
N VAL A 93 -1.57 15.83 -7.80
CA VAL A 93 -1.02 14.68 -7.08
C VAL A 93 -1.74 14.48 -5.75
N ARG A 94 -1.99 15.59 -5.02
CA ARG A 94 -2.76 15.53 -3.77
C ARG A 94 -4.14 14.93 -4.01
N ASN A 95 -4.84 15.40 -5.05
CA ASN A 95 -6.17 14.92 -5.36
C ASN A 95 -6.16 13.43 -5.71
N ALA A 96 -5.20 13.01 -6.52
CA ALA A 96 -5.08 11.60 -6.90
C ALA A 96 -4.75 10.72 -5.69
N TYR A 97 -3.84 11.19 -4.83
CA TYR A 97 -3.50 10.44 -3.63
C TYR A 97 -4.68 10.36 -2.66
N ASP A 98 -5.45 11.44 -2.52
CA ASP A 98 -6.62 11.44 -1.65
C ASP A 98 -7.63 10.36 -2.05
N GLN A 99 -7.71 10.03 -3.33
CA GLN A 99 -8.58 8.96 -3.81
C GLN A 99 -7.98 7.58 -3.56
N LEU A 100 -6.66 7.47 -3.58
CA LEU A 100 -5.96 6.21 -3.31
C LEU A 100 -5.86 5.91 -1.81
N ALA A 101 -5.74 6.93 -0.98
CA ALA A 101 -5.46 6.79 0.44
C ALA A 101 -6.42 5.86 1.19
N PRO A 102 -7.76 5.93 0.99
CA PRO A 102 -8.67 5.00 1.69
C PRO A 102 -8.39 3.54 1.34
N GLN A 103 -7.95 3.27 0.13
CA GLN A 103 -7.63 1.91 -0.29
C GLN A 103 -6.37 1.40 0.37
N LEU A 104 -5.35 2.25 0.51
CA LEU A 104 -4.12 1.90 1.22
C LEU A 104 -4.38 1.73 2.71
N GLU A 105 -5.26 2.54 3.30
CA GLU A 105 -5.66 2.35 4.70
C GLU A 105 -6.42 1.05 4.88
N GLN A 106 -7.27 0.69 3.93
CA GLN A 106 -7.96 -0.61 3.95
C GLN A 106 -6.94 -1.75 3.86
N LEU A 107 -5.95 -1.63 3.00
CA LEU A 107 -4.87 -2.63 2.92
C LEU A 107 -4.17 -2.78 4.26
N ARG A 108 -3.81 -1.67 4.89
CA ARG A 108 -3.15 -1.69 6.19
C ARG A 108 -3.99 -2.43 7.24
N SER A 109 -5.29 -2.15 7.25
CA SER A 109 -6.24 -2.83 8.14
C SER A 109 -6.30 -4.33 7.87
N GLU A 110 -6.32 -4.73 6.60
CA GLU A 110 -6.37 -6.15 6.22
C GLU A 110 -5.09 -6.89 6.63
N VAL A 111 -3.94 -6.24 6.49
CA VAL A 111 -2.67 -6.80 6.95
C VAL A 111 -2.69 -7.01 8.46
N ALA A 112 -3.16 -5.99 9.20
CA ALA A 112 -3.24 -6.07 10.65
C ALA A 112 -4.16 -7.20 11.10
N GLN A 113 -5.32 -7.35 10.45
CA GLN A 113 -6.26 -8.42 10.78
C GLN A 113 -5.68 -9.80 10.49
N HIS A 114 -4.98 -9.94 9.37
CA HIS A 114 -4.34 -11.21 9.04
C HIS A 114 -3.26 -11.58 10.07
N LEU A 115 -2.45 -10.62 10.47
CA LEU A 115 -1.42 -10.85 11.48
C LEU A 115 -2.01 -11.20 12.84
N THR A 116 -3.15 -10.59 13.20
CA THR A 116 -3.84 -10.92 14.45
C THR A 116 -4.32 -12.37 14.45
N LYS A 117 -4.81 -12.86 13.31
CA LYS A 117 -5.35 -14.23 13.21
C LYS A 117 -4.27 -15.30 13.09
N HIS A 118 -3.16 -14.98 12.43
CA HIS A 118 -2.18 -15.99 12.03
C HIS A 118 -0.78 -15.74 12.55
N GLY A 119 -0.54 -14.57 13.05
CA GLY A 119 0.74 -14.20 13.63
C GLY A 119 0.80 -14.47 15.10
#